data_239449b054b0b10b012e239ec49a9b11
#
_entry.id   239449b054b0b10b012e239ec49a9b11
#
_cell.length_a   1.000
_cell.length_b   1.000
_cell.length_c   1.000
_cell.angle_alpha   90.00
_cell.angle_beta   90.00
_cell.angle_gamma   90.00
#
_symmetry.space_group_name_H-M   'P 1'
#
loop_
_entity.id
_entity.type
_entity.pdbx_description
1 polymer ?
#
loop_
_entity_poly.entity_id
_entity_poly.type
_entity_poly.pdbx_seq_one_letter_code
_entity_poly.pdbx_strand_id
1 'polypeptide(L)'
;MSTQHAAVDAGTPALGFQVWERTEVRYHRFVDLPTTKGEVVQCPKFTCLGHEWSLGIYPGGQEVSDDGMVCVCLENLSEKRIELDSFCVSVKNSDGADVAECAQRTSDSVFEPAGSSSNVELGLVNFARYCDLMSVLVVGTLVLEVRMRCNSSGITPFVGKNPSWNVLPDMFLDEGTADVIFEFGDGAEQLHAHRFILQRCAPMLAARCPPGDGVVTVSVKDMAPDVFRPVLSYIYGRDVTDDEYKSHAREIIKVADRYEVVGLKLETEAWYAQSIRIDLHNVMELLSYSHAANLALLKEVVMDFIVANGKDILQKPSLNKVPEGLFSDVLAATERAKKQGGDASDITTMRISDLRRMLHEKGLGIDGSREALISALRENE
;
A
#
# COMPACT_ATOMS: atom_id res chain seq x y z
N MET A 1 -38.24 -16.69 17.77
CA MET A 1 -37.88 -15.54 16.90
C MET A 1 -36.43 -15.25 17.21
N SER A 2 -35.53 -15.65 16.32
CA SER A 2 -34.10 -15.43 16.49
C SER A 2 -33.83 -13.95 16.25
N THR A 3 -33.55 -13.20 17.30
CA THR A 3 -33.11 -11.80 17.18
C THR A 3 -31.72 -11.82 16.57
N GLN A 4 -31.60 -11.37 15.33
CA GLN A 4 -30.33 -11.20 14.65
C GLN A 4 -29.55 -10.09 15.38
N HIS A 5 -28.52 -10.46 16.14
CA HIS A 5 -27.70 -9.52 16.94
C HIS A 5 -26.59 -8.85 16.14
N ALA A 6 -26.34 -9.30 14.91
CA ALA A 6 -25.33 -8.73 14.04
C ALA A 6 -25.85 -8.49 12.62
N ALA A 7 -25.39 -7.45 11.98
CA ALA A 7 -25.63 -7.12 10.59
C ALA A 7 -24.33 -6.73 9.90
N VAL A 8 -24.24 -6.96 8.60
CA VAL A 8 -23.08 -6.62 7.75
C VAL A 8 -23.57 -5.68 6.66
N ASP A 9 -22.86 -4.58 6.49
CA ASP A 9 -22.98 -3.70 5.32
C ASP A 9 -21.74 -3.94 4.44
N ALA A 10 -21.89 -4.78 3.42
CA ALA A 10 -20.85 -5.07 2.45
C ALA A 10 -20.78 -3.93 1.44
N GLY A 11 -19.78 -3.10 1.57
CA GLY A 11 -19.46 -2.10 0.53
C GLY A 11 -19.25 -2.80 -0.82
N THR A 12 -19.57 -2.11 -1.91
CA THR A 12 -19.40 -2.62 -3.27
C THR A 12 -17.96 -3.07 -3.49
N PRO A 13 -17.69 -4.33 -3.91
CA PRO A 13 -16.33 -4.82 -4.11
C PRO A 13 -15.62 -3.98 -5.16
N ALA A 14 -14.52 -3.36 -4.80
CA ALA A 14 -13.61 -2.73 -5.74
C ALA A 14 -12.84 -3.83 -6.46
N LEU A 15 -13.15 -4.06 -7.72
CA LEU A 15 -12.42 -4.98 -8.59
C LEU A 15 -11.01 -4.45 -8.84
N GLY A 16 -10.03 -5.15 -8.30
CA GLY A 16 -8.64 -5.14 -8.76
C GLY A 16 -7.70 -4.20 -8.00
N PHE A 17 -6.68 -4.79 -7.42
CA PHE A 17 -5.42 -4.25 -6.90
C PHE A 17 -5.46 -3.52 -5.57
N GLN A 18 -4.95 -4.22 -4.55
CA GLN A 18 -4.39 -3.74 -3.27
C GLN A 18 -5.07 -2.54 -2.61
N VAL A 19 -6.34 -2.39 -2.80
CA VAL A 19 -7.15 -1.52 -1.98
C VAL A 19 -7.51 -2.31 -0.74
N TRP A 20 -7.41 -1.71 0.42
CA TRP A 20 -8.07 -2.20 1.59
C TRP A 20 -9.55 -2.37 1.27
N GLU A 21 -10.02 -3.60 1.05
CA GLU A 21 -11.45 -3.84 1.04
C GLU A 21 -11.99 -3.65 2.45
N ARG A 22 -13.12 -2.97 2.54
CA ARG A 22 -13.73 -2.57 3.80
C ARG A 22 -15.10 -3.19 3.91
N THR A 23 -15.37 -3.72 5.09
CA THR A 23 -16.70 -4.23 5.44
C THR A 23 -17.05 -3.72 6.81
N GLU A 24 -18.27 -3.19 6.98
CA GLU A 24 -18.78 -2.75 8.25
C GLU A 24 -19.61 -3.86 8.88
N VAL A 25 -19.30 -4.19 10.13
CA VAL A 25 -19.99 -5.19 10.93
C VAL A 25 -20.62 -4.50 12.13
N ARG A 26 -21.90 -4.74 12.36
CA ARG A 26 -22.67 -4.10 13.42
C ARG A 26 -23.20 -5.14 14.42
N TYR A 27 -22.84 -4.97 15.69
CA TYR A 27 -23.37 -5.76 16.79
C TYR A 27 -24.42 -4.94 17.54
N HIS A 28 -25.69 -5.19 17.19
CA HIS A 28 -26.84 -4.49 17.79
C HIS A 28 -27.05 -4.89 19.24
N ARG A 29 -27.49 -3.93 20.06
CA ARG A 29 -27.75 -4.14 21.49
C ARG A 29 -26.51 -4.75 22.17
N PHE A 30 -25.34 -4.18 21.91
CA PHE A 30 -24.07 -4.71 22.38
C PHE A 30 -24.05 -4.99 23.90
N VAL A 31 -24.73 -4.15 24.68
CA VAL A 31 -24.86 -4.30 26.14
C VAL A 31 -25.56 -5.61 26.57
N ASP A 32 -26.40 -6.17 25.70
CA ASP A 32 -27.19 -7.39 26.00
C ASP A 32 -26.44 -8.66 25.53
N LEU A 33 -25.26 -8.53 24.92
CA LEU A 33 -24.47 -9.68 24.49
C LEU A 33 -23.86 -10.42 25.69
N PRO A 34 -23.64 -11.73 25.57
CA PRO A 34 -23.07 -12.53 26.64
C PRO A 34 -21.65 -12.06 26.99
N THR A 35 -21.35 -11.83 28.25
CA THR A 35 -20.05 -11.43 28.75
C THR A 35 -19.29 -12.55 29.47
N THR A 36 -19.72 -13.79 29.29
CA THR A 36 -19.03 -14.98 29.80
C THR A 36 -17.76 -15.19 28.99
N LYS A 37 -16.62 -15.45 29.63
CA LYS A 37 -15.36 -15.78 28.95
C LYS A 37 -15.52 -16.96 28.00
N GLY A 38 -15.00 -16.87 26.81
CA GLY A 38 -15.07 -17.90 25.78
C GLY A 38 -16.36 -17.94 24.99
N GLU A 39 -17.37 -17.12 25.32
CA GLU A 39 -18.65 -17.09 24.60
C GLU A 39 -18.56 -16.09 23.43
N VAL A 40 -18.73 -16.61 22.19
CA VAL A 40 -18.61 -15.83 20.96
C VAL A 40 -19.97 -15.47 20.38
N VAL A 41 -20.07 -14.26 19.83
CA VAL A 41 -21.18 -13.83 18.99
C VAL A 41 -20.66 -13.62 17.57
N GLN A 42 -21.09 -14.50 16.66
CA GLN A 42 -20.70 -14.44 15.26
C GLN A 42 -21.57 -13.45 14.47
N CYS A 43 -20.98 -12.70 13.55
CA CYS A 43 -21.72 -11.94 12.56
C CYS A 43 -22.22 -12.86 11.42
N PRO A 44 -23.23 -12.44 10.63
CA PRO A 44 -23.51 -13.07 9.36
C PRO A 44 -22.29 -13.10 8.47
N LYS A 45 -22.18 -14.15 7.61
CA LYS A 45 -21.10 -14.21 6.64
C LYS A 45 -21.11 -13.00 5.71
N PHE A 46 -19.93 -12.53 5.33
CA PHE A 46 -19.73 -11.45 4.38
C PHE A 46 -18.66 -11.82 3.37
N THR A 47 -18.67 -11.14 2.24
CA THR A 47 -17.64 -11.31 1.18
C THR A 47 -16.66 -10.16 1.22
N CYS A 48 -15.37 -10.48 1.25
CA CYS A 48 -14.29 -9.51 1.16
C CYS A 48 -13.13 -10.16 0.41
N LEU A 49 -12.49 -9.44 -0.50
CA LEU A 49 -11.41 -9.94 -1.37
C LEU A 49 -11.82 -11.18 -2.19
N GLY A 50 -13.10 -11.31 -2.52
CA GLY A 50 -13.65 -12.45 -3.26
C GLY A 50 -13.76 -13.75 -2.45
N HIS A 51 -13.59 -13.69 -1.13
CA HIS A 51 -13.68 -14.80 -0.19
C HIS A 51 -14.80 -14.59 0.84
N GLU A 52 -15.31 -15.70 1.39
CA GLU A 52 -16.34 -15.66 2.45
C GLU A 52 -15.67 -15.62 3.83
N TRP A 53 -16.14 -14.71 4.68
CA TRP A 53 -15.61 -14.46 6.02
C TRP A 53 -16.72 -14.38 7.05
N SER A 54 -16.36 -14.60 8.32
CA SER A 54 -17.15 -14.23 9.48
C SER A 54 -16.28 -13.52 10.52
N LEU A 55 -16.87 -12.58 11.23
CA LEU A 55 -16.24 -11.90 12.37
C LEU A 55 -16.95 -12.33 13.64
N GLY A 56 -16.20 -12.89 14.57
CA GLY A 56 -16.65 -13.23 15.89
C GLY A 56 -16.21 -12.19 16.92
N ILE A 57 -17.07 -11.83 17.84
CA ILE A 57 -16.71 -11.02 19.00
C ILE A 57 -16.95 -11.81 20.29
N TYR A 58 -16.00 -11.71 21.21
CA TYR A 58 -16.06 -12.25 22.56
C TYR A 58 -16.18 -11.09 23.54
N PRO A 59 -17.40 -10.66 23.93
CA PRO A 59 -17.56 -9.50 24.80
C PRO A 59 -16.94 -9.70 26.19
N GLY A 60 -16.89 -10.95 26.67
CA GLY A 60 -16.22 -11.34 27.92
C GLY A 60 -14.75 -11.74 27.76
N GLY A 61 -14.20 -11.63 26.53
CA GLY A 61 -12.87 -12.12 26.19
C GLY A 61 -12.79 -13.62 25.97
N GLN A 62 -11.68 -14.08 25.41
CA GLN A 62 -11.31 -15.51 25.34
C GLN A 62 -10.63 -15.94 26.62
N GLU A 63 -10.41 -17.26 26.82
CA GLU A 63 -9.74 -17.82 28.00
C GLU A 63 -8.35 -17.20 28.25
N VAL A 64 -7.65 -16.83 27.18
CA VAL A 64 -6.30 -16.22 27.19
C VAL A 64 -6.31 -14.70 27.30
N SER A 65 -7.48 -14.07 27.27
CA SER A 65 -7.61 -12.60 27.33
C SER A 65 -7.49 -12.11 28.78
N ASP A 66 -7.00 -10.89 28.95
CA ASP A 66 -7.02 -10.19 30.23
C ASP A 66 -8.46 -9.89 30.66
N ASP A 67 -8.69 -9.74 31.97
CA ASP A 67 -10.02 -9.48 32.51
C ASP A 67 -10.56 -8.11 32.04
N GLY A 68 -11.81 -8.11 31.60
CA GLY A 68 -12.48 -6.92 31.07
C GLY A 68 -12.09 -6.53 29.65
N MET A 69 -11.28 -7.35 28.99
CA MET A 69 -10.93 -7.15 27.57
C MET A 69 -11.91 -7.89 26.66
N VAL A 70 -12.23 -7.25 25.55
CA VAL A 70 -12.99 -7.83 24.43
C VAL A 70 -12.00 -8.40 23.44
N CYS A 71 -12.32 -9.57 22.88
CA CYS A 71 -11.56 -10.18 21.81
C CYS A 71 -12.39 -10.18 20.52
N VAL A 72 -11.73 -10.03 19.38
CA VAL A 72 -12.34 -10.12 18.06
C VAL A 72 -11.56 -11.13 17.23
N CYS A 73 -12.26 -12.04 16.55
CA CYS A 73 -11.64 -13.03 15.67
C CYS A 73 -12.21 -12.97 14.26
N LEU A 74 -11.34 -13.13 13.28
CA LEU A 74 -11.69 -13.26 11.87
C LEU A 74 -11.56 -14.72 11.46
N GLU A 75 -12.58 -15.25 10.79
CA GLU A 75 -12.64 -16.64 10.33
C GLU A 75 -12.82 -16.70 8.82
N ASN A 76 -12.02 -17.55 8.17
CA ASN A 76 -12.16 -17.88 6.76
C ASN A 76 -13.23 -18.95 6.58
N LEU A 77 -14.29 -18.62 5.86
CA LEU A 77 -15.39 -19.56 5.53
C LEU A 77 -15.24 -20.15 4.12
N SER A 78 -14.21 -19.78 3.38
CA SER A 78 -13.94 -20.31 2.03
C SER A 78 -13.23 -21.68 2.08
N GLU A 79 -13.38 -22.47 1.02
CA GLU A 79 -12.69 -23.75 0.85
C GLU A 79 -11.18 -23.63 0.55
N LYS A 80 -10.65 -22.41 0.46
CA LYS A 80 -9.27 -22.13 0.08
C LYS A 80 -8.50 -21.55 1.25
N ARG A 81 -7.22 -21.90 1.33
CA ARG A 81 -6.25 -21.21 2.19
C ARG A 81 -6.03 -19.80 1.66
N ILE A 82 -6.07 -18.82 2.55
CA ILE A 82 -5.97 -17.40 2.22
C ILE A 82 -4.81 -16.79 3.01
N GLU A 83 -3.97 -16.05 2.32
CA GLU A 83 -2.90 -15.27 2.92
C GLU A 83 -3.23 -13.80 2.80
N LEU A 84 -3.41 -13.12 3.93
CA LEU A 84 -3.62 -11.68 4.00
C LEU A 84 -2.29 -10.98 4.32
N ASP A 85 -1.90 -9.99 3.53
CA ASP A 85 -0.79 -9.10 3.89
C ASP A 85 -1.06 -8.39 5.19
N SER A 86 -2.29 -7.97 5.36
CA SER A 86 -2.72 -7.28 6.57
C SER A 86 -4.23 -7.29 6.70
N PHE A 87 -4.71 -7.36 7.92
CA PHE A 87 -6.07 -6.97 8.23
C PHE A 87 -6.09 -6.04 9.44
N CYS A 88 -7.09 -5.18 9.50
CA CYS A 88 -7.28 -4.23 10.57
C CYS A 88 -8.75 -4.23 10.98
N VAL A 89 -9.01 -4.24 12.27
CA VAL A 89 -10.34 -4.01 12.83
C VAL A 89 -10.31 -2.72 13.62
N SER A 90 -11.21 -1.80 13.31
CA SER A 90 -11.35 -0.54 14.04
C SER A 90 -12.78 -0.31 14.48
N VAL A 91 -12.96 0.41 15.59
CA VAL A 91 -14.27 0.83 16.10
C VAL A 91 -14.62 2.17 15.45
N LYS A 92 -15.86 2.30 14.97
CA LYS A 92 -16.39 3.56 14.44
C LYS A 92 -17.22 4.29 15.50
N ASN A 93 -17.01 5.59 15.61
CA ASN A 93 -17.86 6.46 16.42
C ASN A 93 -19.13 6.90 15.66
N SER A 94 -19.96 7.74 16.29
CA SER A 94 -21.16 8.32 15.67
C SER A 94 -20.92 9.10 14.39
N ASP A 95 -19.73 9.64 14.21
CA ASP A 95 -19.36 10.45 13.05
C ASP A 95 -18.71 9.61 11.93
N GLY A 96 -18.63 8.28 12.15
CA GLY A 96 -18.00 7.32 11.23
C GLY A 96 -16.45 7.36 11.23
N ALA A 97 -15.83 8.09 12.18
CA ALA A 97 -14.39 8.14 12.34
C ALA A 97 -13.87 6.94 13.17
N ASP A 98 -12.65 6.52 12.89
CA ASP A 98 -11.97 5.48 13.67
C ASP A 98 -11.66 5.99 15.10
N VAL A 99 -11.95 5.16 16.09
CA VAL A 99 -11.52 5.39 17.47
C VAL A 99 -10.11 4.80 17.60
N ALA A 100 -9.09 5.67 17.61
CA ALA A 100 -7.68 5.28 17.56
C ALA A 100 -7.24 4.31 18.69
N GLU A 101 -7.86 4.41 19.85
CA GLU A 101 -7.60 3.57 21.02
C GLU A 101 -8.14 2.14 20.89
N CYS A 102 -9.05 1.91 19.92
CA CYS A 102 -9.73 0.65 19.67
C CYS A 102 -9.44 0.12 18.26
N ALA A 103 -8.30 0.45 17.66
CA ALA A 103 -7.90 -0.06 16.36
C ALA A 103 -6.70 -0.99 16.51
N GLN A 104 -6.80 -2.21 15.95
CA GLN A 104 -5.69 -3.15 15.92
C GLN A 104 -5.46 -3.68 14.50
N ARG A 105 -4.19 -3.88 14.17
CA ARG A 105 -3.73 -4.34 12.87
C ARG A 105 -2.81 -5.55 13.04
N THR A 106 -2.95 -6.52 12.13
CA THR A 106 -2.01 -7.64 11.99
C THR A 106 -1.38 -7.62 10.59
N SER A 107 -0.23 -8.25 10.44
CA SER A 107 0.46 -8.44 9.16
C SER A 107 0.74 -9.92 8.93
N ASP A 108 0.86 -10.31 7.65
CA ASP A 108 1.27 -11.65 7.22
C ASP A 108 0.44 -12.79 7.87
N SER A 109 -0.88 -12.65 7.80
CA SER A 109 -1.81 -13.58 8.43
C SER A 109 -2.24 -14.67 7.46
N VAL A 110 -2.16 -15.92 7.89
CA VAL A 110 -2.57 -17.10 7.12
C VAL A 110 -3.84 -17.68 7.71
N PHE A 111 -4.85 -17.85 6.86
CA PHE A 111 -6.13 -18.45 7.21
C PHE A 111 -6.30 -19.77 6.48
N GLU A 112 -6.46 -20.85 7.23
CA GLU A 112 -6.70 -22.18 6.67
C GLU A 112 -8.13 -22.31 6.12
N PRO A 113 -8.39 -23.27 5.21
CA PRO A 113 -9.73 -23.49 4.66
C PRO A 113 -10.77 -23.82 5.74
N ALA A 114 -12.02 -23.48 5.47
CA ALA A 114 -13.15 -23.84 6.34
C ALA A 114 -13.18 -25.35 6.61
N GLY A 115 -13.36 -25.73 7.89
CA GLY A 115 -13.44 -27.12 8.32
C GLY A 115 -12.10 -27.87 8.42
N SER A 116 -10.96 -27.20 8.25
CA SER A 116 -9.66 -27.80 8.53
C SER A 116 -9.48 -28.00 10.04
N SER A 117 -8.85 -29.10 10.46
CA SER A 117 -8.58 -29.41 11.89
C SER A 117 -7.61 -28.39 12.53
N SER A 118 -6.98 -27.57 11.75
CA SER A 118 -6.09 -26.46 12.13
C SER A 118 -6.68 -25.08 11.84
N ASN A 119 -8.02 -24.99 11.76
CA ASN A 119 -8.69 -23.70 11.57
C ASN A 119 -8.41 -22.82 12.79
N VAL A 120 -7.32 -22.09 12.75
CA VAL A 120 -6.95 -21.13 13.78
C VAL A 120 -7.72 -19.87 13.47
N GLU A 121 -8.77 -19.61 14.27
CA GLU A 121 -9.36 -18.27 14.32
C GLU A 121 -8.23 -17.27 14.64
N LEU A 122 -7.94 -16.38 13.70
CA LEU A 122 -6.96 -15.34 13.98
C LEU A 122 -7.67 -14.26 14.80
N GLY A 123 -7.40 -14.29 16.11
CA GLY A 123 -8.01 -13.41 17.09
C GLY A 123 -7.10 -12.20 17.40
N LEU A 124 -7.72 -11.03 17.46
CA LEU A 124 -7.16 -9.87 18.14
C LEU A 124 -7.47 -10.01 19.64
N VAL A 125 -6.62 -10.73 20.32
CA VAL A 125 -6.70 -10.94 21.78
C VAL A 125 -6.45 -9.59 22.46
N ASN A 126 -7.27 -9.22 23.46
CA ASN A 126 -7.21 -7.89 24.09
C ASN A 126 -7.46 -6.74 23.10
N PHE A 127 -8.47 -6.87 22.24
CA PHE A 127 -8.79 -5.88 21.21
C PHE A 127 -9.09 -4.50 21.82
N ALA A 128 -9.95 -4.42 22.80
CA ALA A 128 -10.29 -3.19 23.52
C ALA A 128 -10.88 -3.53 24.90
N ARG A 129 -10.87 -2.56 25.82
CA ARG A 129 -11.60 -2.74 27.08
C ARG A 129 -13.10 -2.63 26.86
N TYR A 130 -13.85 -3.49 27.51
CA TYR A 130 -15.32 -3.49 27.42
C TYR A 130 -15.91 -2.12 27.78
N CYS A 131 -15.38 -1.47 28.85
CA CYS A 131 -15.84 -0.15 29.29
C CYS A 131 -15.61 0.94 28.21
N ASP A 132 -14.51 0.86 27.47
CA ASP A 132 -14.16 1.84 26.44
C ASP A 132 -15.11 1.68 25.25
N LEU A 133 -15.42 0.45 24.85
CA LEU A 133 -16.40 0.15 23.81
C LEU A 133 -17.80 0.66 24.18
N MET A 134 -18.19 0.56 25.44
CA MET A 134 -19.48 1.09 25.91
C MET A 134 -19.63 2.59 25.72
N SER A 135 -18.53 3.34 25.76
CA SER A 135 -18.53 4.80 25.59
C SER A 135 -18.69 5.27 24.14
N VAL A 136 -18.45 4.39 23.17
CA VAL A 136 -18.43 4.70 21.73
C VAL A 136 -19.57 4.03 20.94
N LEU A 137 -20.53 3.41 21.62
CA LEU A 137 -21.67 2.78 20.96
C LEU A 137 -22.53 3.79 20.21
N VAL A 138 -22.91 3.45 18.98
CA VAL A 138 -23.83 4.23 18.17
C VAL A 138 -25.25 3.69 18.39
N VAL A 139 -26.06 4.39 19.17
CA VAL A 139 -27.44 3.99 19.53
C VAL A 139 -27.47 2.54 20.07
N GLY A 140 -26.54 2.22 21.00
CA GLY A 140 -26.45 0.88 21.61
C GLY A 140 -25.87 -0.20 20.68
N THR A 141 -25.37 0.17 19.51
CA THR A 141 -24.76 -0.72 18.51
C THR A 141 -23.25 -0.50 18.49
N LEU A 142 -22.47 -1.56 18.60
CA LEU A 142 -21.04 -1.52 18.32
C LEU A 142 -20.83 -1.64 16.81
N VAL A 143 -20.16 -0.66 16.22
CA VAL A 143 -19.84 -0.62 14.79
C VAL A 143 -18.35 -0.88 14.61
N LEU A 144 -18.03 -1.98 13.93
CA LEU A 144 -16.65 -2.37 13.59
C LEU A 144 -16.44 -2.23 12.08
N GLU A 145 -15.37 -1.60 11.67
CA GLU A 145 -14.88 -1.66 10.29
C GLU A 145 -13.76 -2.69 10.19
N VAL A 146 -13.96 -3.71 9.38
CA VAL A 146 -12.93 -4.68 9.02
C VAL A 146 -12.33 -4.25 7.69
N ARG A 147 -11.04 -4.01 7.69
CA ARG A 147 -10.26 -3.70 6.49
C ARG A 147 -9.30 -4.85 6.23
N MET A 148 -9.31 -5.39 5.04
CA MET A 148 -8.44 -6.47 4.63
C MET A 148 -7.67 -6.10 3.37
N ARG A 149 -6.44 -6.56 3.30
CA ARG A 149 -5.59 -6.45 2.14
C ARG A 149 -4.95 -7.81 1.89
N CYS A 150 -5.20 -8.32 0.69
CA CYS A 150 -4.56 -9.53 0.20
C CYS A 150 -3.66 -9.16 -0.97
N ASN A 151 -2.53 -9.77 -1.04
CA ASN A 151 -1.71 -9.75 -2.23
C ASN A 151 -2.35 -10.70 -3.26
N SER A 152 -3.47 -10.27 -3.85
CA SER A 152 -4.31 -11.07 -4.74
C SER A 152 -3.60 -11.56 -6.01
N SER A 153 -2.35 -11.17 -6.20
CA SER A 153 -1.52 -11.56 -7.34
C SER A 153 -0.18 -12.18 -6.95
N GLY A 154 0.09 -12.42 -5.65
CA GLY A 154 1.43 -12.85 -5.23
C GLY A 154 2.53 -11.83 -5.53
N ILE A 155 2.15 -10.58 -5.84
CA ILE A 155 3.09 -9.54 -6.24
C ILE A 155 3.32 -8.63 -5.04
N THR A 156 4.27 -8.99 -4.19
CA THR A 156 4.92 -7.98 -3.36
C THR A 156 5.77 -7.13 -4.30
N PRO A 157 5.52 -5.82 -4.43
CA PRO A 157 6.38 -4.97 -5.24
C PRO A 157 7.81 -5.12 -4.76
N PHE A 158 8.71 -5.54 -5.66
CA PHE A 158 10.12 -5.58 -5.31
C PHE A 158 10.67 -4.16 -5.36
N VAL A 159 11.07 -3.66 -4.20
CA VAL A 159 11.83 -2.42 -4.04
C VAL A 159 13.15 -2.80 -3.38
N GLY A 160 14.26 -2.48 -4.04
CA GLY A 160 15.58 -2.66 -3.45
C GLY A 160 15.68 -1.85 -2.16
N LYS A 161 16.25 -2.43 -1.09
CA LYS A 161 16.44 -1.71 0.16
C LYS A 161 17.28 -0.45 -0.04
N ASN A 162 16.89 0.65 0.59
CA ASN A 162 17.70 1.86 0.60
C ASN A 162 19.08 1.57 1.22
N PRO A 163 20.20 1.74 0.51
CA PRO A 163 21.52 1.40 1.02
C PRO A 163 21.98 2.27 2.20
N SER A 164 21.37 3.42 2.40
CA SER A 164 21.76 4.40 3.43
C SER A 164 21.06 4.22 4.78
N TRP A 165 20.04 3.39 4.86
CA TRP A 165 19.11 3.28 6.00
C TRP A 165 19.78 2.98 7.37
N ASN A 166 20.97 2.37 7.36
CA ASN A 166 21.65 1.96 8.59
C ASN A 166 22.77 2.91 9.05
N VAL A 167 23.10 3.96 8.28
CA VAL A 167 24.36 4.67 8.48
C VAL A 167 24.18 6.16 8.78
N LEU A 168 23.16 6.82 8.26
CA LEU A 168 23.12 8.28 8.22
C LEU A 168 21.87 8.97 8.83
N PRO A 169 20.93 8.27 9.51
CA PRO A 169 19.68 8.91 9.96
C PRO A 169 19.87 10.06 10.93
N ASP A 170 20.92 10.00 11.74
CA ASP A 170 21.21 11.01 12.77
C ASP A 170 21.82 12.30 12.20
N MET A 171 22.33 12.23 10.97
CA MET A 171 22.88 13.41 10.27
C MET A 171 21.81 14.18 9.48
N PHE A 172 20.57 13.69 9.46
CA PHE A 172 19.50 14.33 8.71
C PHE A 172 19.16 15.70 9.31
N LEU A 173 19.32 16.74 8.51
CA LEU A 173 19.10 18.15 8.86
C LEU A 173 19.97 18.66 10.04
N ASP A 174 21.09 17.99 10.35
CA ASP A 174 22.03 18.47 11.35
C ASP A 174 22.75 19.75 10.87
N GLU A 175 22.37 20.88 11.46
CA GLU A 175 22.94 22.20 11.14
C GLU A 175 24.41 22.31 11.54
N GLY A 176 24.85 21.55 12.54
CA GLY A 176 26.20 21.66 13.12
C GLY A 176 27.31 21.16 12.19
N THR A 177 26.98 20.21 11.30
CA THR A 177 27.95 19.59 10.38
C THR A 177 27.60 19.81 8.91
N ALA A 178 26.46 20.44 8.61
CA ALA A 178 26.02 20.71 7.25
C ALA A 178 26.97 21.69 6.52
N ASP A 179 27.27 21.35 5.27
CA ASP A 179 28.02 22.19 4.33
C ASP A 179 27.21 22.57 3.08
N VAL A 180 25.93 22.16 3.01
CA VAL A 180 24.96 22.54 1.99
C VAL A 180 23.65 23.00 2.64
N ILE A 181 23.15 24.15 2.20
CA ILE A 181 21.86 24.70 2.62
C ILE A 181 20.97 24.83 1.37
N PHE A 182 19.87 24.08 1.31
CA PHE A 182 18.83 24.28 0.32
C PHE A 182 17.84 25.32 0.81
N GLU A 183 17.68 26.40 0.07
CA GLU A 183 16.85 27.55 0.42
C GLU A 183 15.63 27.63 -0.47
N PHE A 184 14.45 27.72 0.13
CA PHE A 184 13.14 27.76 -0.54
C PHE A 184 12.48 29.12 -0.32
N GLY A 185 11.79 29.63 -1.38
CA GLY A 185 10.94 30.78 -1.29
C GLY A 185 11.59 32.00 -0.62
N ASP A 186 12.55 32.64 -1.24
CA ASP A 186 13.25 33.85 -0.75
C ASP A 186 13.84 33.72 0.66
N GLY A 187 14.26 32.48 1.05
CA GLY A 187 14.90 32.20 2.32
C GLY A 187 13.95 31.91 3.48
N ALA A 188 12.65 31.73 3.20
CA ALA A 188 11.65 31.48 4.23
C ALA A 188 11.81 30.11 4.90
N GLU A 189 12.33 29.11 4.19
CA GLU A 189 12.62 27.77 4.71
C GLU A 189 13.98 27.28 4.20
N GLN A 190 14.73 26.64 5.09
CA GLN A 190 16.04 26.09 4.80
C GLN A 190 16.11 24.62 5.22
N LEU A 191 16.71 23.78 4.35
CA LEU A 191 17.00 22.39 4.64
C LEU A 191 18.52 22.17 4.54
N HIS A 192 19.08 21.68 5.64
CA HIS A 192 20.50 21.44 5.78
C HIS A 192 20.88 20.05 5.26
N ALA A 193 22.02 19.97 4.58
CA ALA A 193 22.52 18.72 3.99
C ALA A 193 24.04 18.68 3.95
N HIS A 194 24.58 17.50 3.62
CA HIS A 194 26.01 17.24 3.57
C HIS A 194 26.43 16.87 2.14
N ARG A 195 27.31 17.65 1.56
CA ARG A 195 27.81 17.47 0.19
C ARG A 195 28.33 16.04 -0.05
N PHE A 196 29.08 15.51 0.89
CA PHE A 196 29.65 14.17 0.77
C PHE A 196 28.54 13.10 0.64
N ILE A 197 27.47 13.22 1.43
CA ILE A 197 26.32 12.29 1.37
C ILE A 197 25.59 12.43 0.03
N LEU A 198 25.30 13.66 -0.39
CA LEU A 198 24.68 13.93 -1.69
C LEU A 198 25.50 13.35 -2.84
N GLN A 199 26.83 13.53 -2.82
CA GLN A 199 27.72 12.99 -3.86
C GLN A 199 27.68 11.46 -3.95
N ARG A 200 27.46 10.78 -2.84
CA ARG A 200 27.40 9.32 -2.77
C ARG A 200 26.02 8.74 -3.10
N CYS A 201 24.96 9.38 -2.64
CA CYS A 201 23.60 8.83 -2.68
C CYS A 201 22.72 9.48 -3.75
N ALA A 202 23.01 10.72 -4.16
CA ALA A 202 22.26 11.49 -5.15
C ALA A 202 23.19 12.42 -5.97
N PRO A 203 24.06 11.86 -6.82
CA PRO A 203 25.09 12.65 -7.55
C PRO A 203 24.49 13.78 -8.40
N MET A 204 23.31 13.57 -8.99
CA MET A 204 22.62 14.58 -9.79
C MET A 204 22.12 15.76 -8.94
N LEU A 205 21.76 15.52 -7.68
CA LEU A 205 21.43 16.57 -6.72
C LEU A 205 22.70 17.29 -6.25
N ALA A 206 23.77 16.55 -5.97
CA ALA A 206 25.06 17.10 -5.59
C ALA A 206 25.64 18.01 -6.69
N ALA A 207 25.39 17.72 -7.96
CA ALA A 207 25.84 18.54 -9.09
C ALA A 207 25.23 19.97 -9.10
N ARG A 208 24.13 20.21 -8.36
CA ARG A 208 23.58 21.55 -8.15
C ARG A 208 24.34 22.37 -7.13
N CYS A 209 25.17 21.73 -6.31
CA CYS A 209 25.95 22.42 -5.29
C CYS A 209 27.21 23.01 -5.91
N PRO A 210 27.44 24.34 -5.83
CA PRO A 210 28.68 24.95 -6.32
C PRO A 210 29.90 24.28 -5.71
N PRO A 211 31.00 24.14 -6.46
CA PRO A 211 32.26 23.64 -5.92
C PRO A 211 32.84 24.62 -4.90
N GLY A 212 33.47 24.10 -3.83
CA GLY A 212 34.09 24.91 -2.77
C GLY A 212 34.18 24.14 -1.46
N ASP A 213 35.09 24.63 -0.57
CA ASP A 213 35.36 23.99 0.75
C ASP A 213 34.56 24.59 1.90
N GLY A 214 33.55 25.42 1.61
CA GLY A 214 32.70 26.06 2.63
C GLY A 214 31.24 25.69 2.49
N VAL A 215 30.44 26.21 3.43
CA VAL A 215 28.98 26.12 3.38
C VAL A 215 28.47 26.82 2.13
N VAL A 216 27.65 26.12 1.35
CA VAL A 216 27.04 26.65 0.14
C VAL A 216 25.52 26.69 0.26
N THR A 217 24.92 27.78 -0.24
CA THR A 217 23.48 27.92 -0.33
C THR A 217 23.02 27.66 -1.77
N VAL A 218 22.03 26.77 -1.92
CA VAL A 218 21.42 26.40 -3.19
C VAL A 218 19.97 26.83 -3.19
N SER A 219 19.62 27.83 -4.00
CA SER A 219 18.23 28.27 -4.13
C SER A 219 17.40 27.24 -4.92
N VAL A 220 16.29 26.78 -4.33
CA VAL A 220 15.33 25.83 -4.89
C VAL A 220 14.02 26.59 -5.18
N LYS A 221 13.74 26.86 -6.46
CA LYS A 221 12.58 27.65 -6.90
C LYS A 221 11.49 26.81 -7.57
N ASP A 222 11.80 25.57 -7.90
CA ASP A 222 11.01 24.72 -8.78
C ASP A 222 10.26 23.61 -8.02
N MET A 223 10.32 23.60 -6.68
CA MET A 223 9.58 22.67 -5.84
C MET A 223 9.37 23.22 -4.43
N ALA A 224 8.37 22.68 -3.74
CA ALA A 224 8.09 23.02 -2.34
C ALA A 224 9.01 22.26 -1.39
N PRO A 225 9.33 22.81 -0.20
CA PRO A 225 10.12 22.13 0.81
C PRO A 225 9.47 20.81 1.28
N ASP A 226 8.15 20.73 1.35
CA ASP A 226 7.40 19.52 1.74
C ASP A 226 7.58 18.35 0.76
N VAL A 227 7.89 18.65 -0.51
CA VAL A 227 8.23 17.64 -1.53
C VAL A 227 9.70 17.25 -1.45
N PHE A 228 10.58 18.22 -1.12
CA PHE A 228 12.01 17.99 -1.10
C PHE A 228 12.49 17.30 0.18
N ARG A 229 11.84 17.56 1.31
CA ARG A 229 12.14 16.95 2.60
C ARG A 229 12.07 15.42 2.59
N PRO A 230 11.03 14.76 2.05
CA PRO A 230 10.99 13.30 1.84
C PRO A 230 12.16 12.77 1.01
N VAL A 231 12.57 13.49 -0.03
CA VAL A 231 13.71 13.10 -0.88
C VAL A 231 15.01 13.11 -0.08
N LEU A 232 15.27 14.17 0.70
CA LEU A 232 16.40 14.20 1.60
C LEU A 232 16.30 13.12 2.69
N SER A 233 15.14 12.94 3.29
CA SER A 233 14.90 11.89 4.31
C SER A 233 15.35 10.53 3.78
N TYR A 234 14.91 10.17 2.57
CA TYR A 234 15.31 8.92 1.92
C TYR A 234 16.82 8.81 1.67
N ILE A 235 17.46 9.89 1.20
CA ILE A 235 18.92 9.93 0.95
C ILE A 235 19.72 9.67 2.24
N TYR A 236 19.19 10.10 3.38
CA TYR A 236 19.77 9.84 4.70
C TYR A 236 19.33 8.51 5.33
N GLY A 237 18.68 7.63 4.57
CA GLY A 237 18.28 6.31 5.04
C GLY A 237 17.09 6.31 6.00
N ARG A 238 16.29 7.36 6.02
CA ARG A 238 15.05 7.44 6.80
C ARG A 238 13.86 7.02 5.94
N ASP A 239 12.85 6.47 6.58
CA ASP A 239 11.61 6.12 5.89
C ASP A 239 10.82 7.39 5.54
N VAL A 240 10.20 7.40 4.39
CA VAL A 240 9.18 8.38 4.02
C VAL A 240 7.84 7.94 4.57
N THR A 241 7.13 8.84 5.21
CA THR A 241 5.87 8.51 5.88
C THR A 241 4.70 8.34 4.91
N ASP A 242 3.69 7.57 5.32
CA ASP A 242 2.45 7.40 4.54
C ASP A 242 1.75 8.73 4.25
N ASP A 243 1.82 9.70 5.15
CA ASP A 243 1.19 11.02 4.97
C ASP A 243 1.94 11.88 3.95
N GLU A 244 3.27 11.80 3.91
CA GLU A 244 4.10 12.45 2.88
C GLU A 244 3.79 11.85 1.50
N TYR A 245 3.67 10.53 1.39
CA TYR A 245 3.25 9.87 0.16
C TYR A 245 1.83 10.25 -0.26
N LYS A 246 0.85 10.24 0.67
CA LYS A 246 -0.54 10.64 0.37
C LYS A 246 -0.63 12.04 -0.21
N SER A 247 0.18 12.95 0.34
CA SER A 247 0.15 14.36 -0.05
C SER A 247 0.90 14.64 -1.35
N HIS A 248 2.03 13.95 -1.59
CA HIS A 248 3.01 14.38 -2.58
C HIS A 248 3.59 13.25 -3.46
N ALA A 249 2.97 12.07 -3.55
CA ALA A 249 3.57 10.93 -4.27
C ALA A 249 3.99 11.26 -5.71
N ARG A 250 3.16 11.94 -6.49
CA ARG A 250 3.49 12.29 -7.89
C ARG A 250 4.65 13.27 -8.01
N GLU A 251 4.72 14.22 -7.09
CA GLU A 251 5.79 15.20 -7.02
C GLU A 251 7.10 14.54 -6.56
N ILE A 252 7.04 13.66 -5.56
CA ILE A 252 8.19 12.88 -5.08
C ILE A 252 8.74 12.00 -6.21
N ILE A 253 7.88 11.27 -6.94
CA ILE A 253 8.28 10.49 -8.13
C ILE A 253 9.03 11.37 -9.13
N LYS A 254 8.48 12.54 -9.46
CA LYS A 254 9.08 13.47 -10.42
C LYS A 254 10.44 13.99 -9.96
N VAL A 255 10.58 14.27 -8.67
CA VAL A 255 11.84 14.78 -8.09
C VAL A 255 12.87 13.65 -7.99
N ALA A 256 12.45 12.46 -7.56
CA ALA A 256 13.29 11.28 -7.48
C ALA A 256 13.82 10.86 -8.86
N ASP A 257 12.99 10.90 -9.90
CA ASP A 257 13.37 10.66 -11.29
C ASP A 257 14.39 11.71 -11.78
N ARG A 258 14.11 12.99 -11.53
CA ARG A 258 15.02 14.11 -11.94
C ARG A 258 16.40 13.99 -11.33
N TYR A 259 16.51 13.57 -10.08
CA TYR A 259 17.79 13.45 -9.36
C TYR A 259 18.37 12.05 -9.34
N GLU A 260 17.78 11.13 -10.11
CA GLU A 260 18.20 9.74 -10.24
C GLU A 260 18.25 8.99 -8.89
N VAL A 261 17.35 9.36 -7.95
CA VAL A 261 17.16 8.63 -6.70
C VAL A 261 16.22 7.45 -6.97
N VAL A 262 16.73 6.48 -7.73
CA VAL A 262 15.96 5.35 -8.28
C VAL A 262 15.19 4.59 -7.20
N GLY A 263 15.82 4.29 -6.07
CA GLY A 263 15.16 3.56 -4.97
C GLY A 263 13.90 4.27 -4.49
N LEU A 264 13.97 5.59 -4.25
CA LEU A 264 12.81 6.39 -3.83
C LEU A 264 11.72 6.43 -4.90
N LYS A 265 12.09 6.58 -6.19
CA LYS A 265 11.13 6.54 -7.30
C LYS A 265 10.34 5.24 -7.29
N LEU A 266 11.01 4.10 -7.16
CA LEU A 266 10.39 2.78 -7.18
C LEU A 266 9.55 2.51 -5.92
N GLU A 267 10.01 2.96 -4.76
CA GLU A 267 9.27 2.86 -3.50
C GLU A 267 8.00 3.69 -3.55
N THR A 268 8.11 4.94 -4.00
CA THR A 268 6.94 5.83 -4.15
C THR A 268 5.98 5.32 -5.23
N GLU A 269 6.49 4.76 -6.35
CA GLU A 269 5.66 4.10 -7.37
C GLU A 269 4.89 2.94 -6.77
N ALA A 270 5.57 2.08 -6.00
CA ALA A 270 4.96 0.92 -5.36
C ALA A 270 3.86 1.35 -4.38
N TRP A 271 4.15 2.35 -3.53
CA TRP A 271 3.18 2.91 -2.61
C TRP A 271 1.97 3.51 -3.37
N TYR A 272 2.23 4.30 -4.42
CA TYR A 272 1.19 4.95 -5.21
C TYR A 272 0.31 3.94 -5.95
N ALA A 273 0.91 2.91 -6.57
CA ALA A 273 0.19 1.84 -7.23
C ALA A 273 -0.69 1.02 -6.28
N GLN A 274 -0.29 0.90 -5.01
CA GLN A 274 -1.05 0.21 -3.96
C GLN A 274 -2.17 1.07 -3.35
N SER A 275 -1.96 2.38 -3.29
CA SER A 275 -2.85 3.30 -2.59
C SER A 275 -3.94 3.90 -3.49
N ILE A 276 -3.67 4.01 -4.81
CA ILE A 276 -4.58 4.66 -5.72
C ILE A 276 -5.76 3.76 -6.05
N ARG A 277 -6.97 4.32 -5.94
CA ARG A 277 -8.18 3.66 -6.44
C ARG A 277 -8.27 3.87 -7.94
N ILE A 278 -8.21 2.78 -8.70
CA ILE A 278 -8.43 2.80 -10.14
C ILE A 278 -9.90 2.58 -10.42
N ASP A 279 -10.49 3.44 -11.26
CA ASP A 279 -11.86 3.34 -11.72
C ASP A 279 -11.98 3.72 -13.20
N LEU A 280 -13.18 3.59 -13.75
CA LEU A 280 -13.44 3.91 -15.16
C LEU A 280 -13.30 5.41 -15.50
N HIS A 281 -13.20 6.30 -14.52
CA HIS A 281 -13.05 7.75 -14.74
C HIS A 281 -11.59 8.15 -14.82
N ASN A 282 -10.72 7.53 -14.01
CA ASN A 282 -9.31 7.90 -13.90
C ASN A 282 -8.34 6.95 -14.62
N VAL A 283 -8.78 5.77 -15.07
CA VAL A 283 -7.92 4.75 -15.68
C VAL A 283 -7.09 5.27 -16.86
N MET A 284 -7.67 6.11 -17.72
CA MET A 284 -6.97 6.63 -18.89
C MET A 284 -5.95 7.72 -18.55
N GLU A 285 -6.23 8.53 -17.54
CA GLU A 285 -5.31 9.51 -16.99
C GLU A 285 -4.12 8.80 -16.32
N LEU A 286 -4.39 7.78 -15.52
CA LEU A 286 -3.36 6.96 -14.87
C LEU A 286 -2.49 6.21 -15.87
N LEU A 287 -3.09 5.70 -16.96
CA LEU A 287 -2.35 5.07 -18.04
C LEU A 287 -1.39 6.05 -18.72
N SER A 288 -1.88 7.24 -19.04
CA SER A 288 -1.06 8.29 -19.65
C SER A 288 0.04 8.77 -18.71
N TYR A 289 -0.27 8.93 -17.43
CA TYR A 289 0.70 9.32 -16.41
C TYR A 289 1.79 8.25 -16.20
N SER A 290 1.40 6.99 -16.02
CA SER A 290 2.36 5.90 -15.82
C SER A 290 3.28 5.71 -17.03
N HIS A 291 2.77 5.93 -18.25
CA HIS A 291 3.58 5.89 -19.47
C HIS A 291 4.55 7.07 -19.53
N ALA A 292 4.07 8.30 -19.32
CA ALA A 292 4.86 9.52 -19.40
C ALA A 292 5.97 9.59 -18.33
N ALA A 293 5.69 9.09 -17.12
CA ALA A 293 6.64 9.07 -16.01
C ALA A 293 7.48 7.78 -15.94
N ASN A 294 7.34 6.88 -16.93
CA ASN A 294 8.05 5.60 -17.01
C ASN A 294 7.88 4.74 -15.75
N LEU A 295 6.64 4.60 -15.27
CA LEU A 295 6.26 3.85 -14.08
C LEU A 295 5.73 2.48 -14.49
N ALA A 296 6.62 1.51 -14.61
CA ALA A 296 6.30 0.20 -15.17
C ALA A 296 5.33 -0.61 -14.31
N LEU A 297 5.45 -0.54 -12.97
CA LEU A 297 4.56 -1.22 -12.04
C LEU A 297 3.16 -0.61 -12.05
N LEU A 298 3.04 0.72 -11.95
CA LEU A 298 1.76 1.40 -12.04
C LEU A 298 1.09 1.14 -13.39
N LYS A 299 1.86 1.17 -14.49
CA LYS A 299 1.36 0.85 -15.82
C LYS A 299 0.81 -0.59 -15.89
N GLU A 300 1.52 -1.56 -15.32
CA GLU A 300 1.08 -2.95 -15.25
C GLU A 300 -0.26 -3.06 -14.52
N VAL A 301 -0.38 -2.42 -13.35
CA VAL A 301 -1.61 -2.41 -12.53
C VAL A 301 -2.79 -1.78 -13.29
N VAL A 302 -2.57 -0.67 -13.97
CA VAL A 302 -3.60 -0.01 -14.80
C VAL A 302 -4.01 -0.88 -15.98
N MET A 303 -3.06 -1.55 -16.64
CA MET A 303 -3.35 -2.46 -17.75
C MET A 303 -4.16 -3.67 -17.30
N ASP A 304 -3.86 -4.26 -16.16
CA ASP A 304 -4.63 -5.37 -15.61
C ASP A 304 -6.08 -4.94 -15.32
N PHE A 305 -6.30 -3.72 -14.81
CA PHE A 305 -7.64 -3.16 -14.65
C PHE A 305 -8.37 -2.99 -15.99
N ILE A 306 -7.68 -2.51 -17.04
CA ILE A 306 -8.24 -2.36 -18.38
C ILE A 306 -8.67 -3.72 -18.95
N VAL A 307 -7.85 -4.75 -18.79
CA VAL A 307 -8.17 -6.10 -19.26
C VAL A 307 -9.38 -6.67 -18.53
N ALA A 308 -9.45 -6.49 -17.20
CA ALA A 308 -10.58 -6.96 -16.40
C ALA A 308 -11.90 -6.25 -16.71
N ASN A 309 -11.86 -4.97 -17.09
CA ASN A 309 -13.03 -4.13 -17.32
C ASN A 309 -13.21 -3.72 -18.81
N GLY A 310 -12.63 -4.48 -19.74
CA GLY A 310 -12.53 -4.11 -21.16
C GLY A 310 -13.88 -3.78 -21.84
N LYS A 311 -14.97 -4.47 -21.48
CA LYS A 311 -16.30 -4.22 -22.02
C LYS A 311 -16.83 -2.83 -21.68
N ASP A 312 -16.64 -2.39 -20.44
CA ASP A 312 -17.15 -1.11 -19.94
C ASP A 312 -16.28 0.05 -20.45
N ILE A 313 -14.98 -0.19 -20.59
CA ILE A 313 -14.02 0.79 -21.09
C ILE A 313 -14.25 1.05 -22.59
N LEU A 314 -14.51 0.01 -23.41
CA LEU A 314 -14.75 0.14 -24.85
C LEU A 314 -15.99 0.98 -25.21
N GLN A 315 -16.93 1.13 -24.27
CA GLN A 315 -18.13 1.94 -24.47
C GLN A 315 -17.89 3.44 -24.21
N LYS A 316 -16.71 3.84 -23.72
CA LYS A 316 -16.41 5.24 -23.40
C LYS A 316 -15.66 5.95 -24.54
N PRO A 317 -16.03 7.21 -24.85
CA PRO A 317 -15.37 7.99 -25.91
C PRO A 317 -13.92 8.39 -25.60
N SER A 318 -13.45 8.17 -24.38
CA SER A 318 -12.08 8.52 -23.92
C SER A 318 -10.97 7.65 -24.54
N LEU A 319 -11.31 6.50 -25.16
CA LEU A 319 -10.36 5.64 -25.88
C LEU A 319 -9.67 6.31 -27.09
N ASN A 320 -10.31 7.32 -27.69
CA ASN A 320 -9.71 8.03 -28.83
C ASN A 320 -8.48 8.88 -28.47
N LYS A 321 -8.11 8.94 -27.19
CA LYS A 321 -6.95 9.69 -26.67
C LYS A 321 -5.76 8.80 -26.27
N VAL A 322 -5.87 7.47 -26.51
CA VAL A 322 -4.80 6.53 -26.17
C VAL A 322 -3.67 6.68 -27.18
N PRO A 323 -2.42 6.92 -26.74
CA PRO A 323 -1.26 6.88 -27.63
C PRO A 323 -1.16 5.51 -28.36
N GLU A 324 -0.81 5.53 -29.67
CA GLU A 324 -0.76 4.31 -30.50
C GLU A 324 0.12 3.20 -29.92
N GLY A 325 1.23 3.55 -29.24
CA GLY A 325 2.12 2.58 -28.58
C GLY A 325 1.50 1.79 -27.44
N LEU A 326 0.40 2.26 -26.83
CA LEU A 326 -0.24 1.59 -25.70
C LEU A 326 -1.15 0.43 -26.10
N PHE A 327 -1.53 0.31 -27.37
CA PHE A 327 -2.31 -0.84 -27.84
C PHE A 327 -1.53 -2.16 -27.76
N SER A 328 -0.23 -2.13 -28.04
CA SER A 328 0.64 -3.31 -27.87
C SER A 328 0.72 -3.78 -26.41
N ASP A 329 0.73 -2.83 -25.48
CA ASP A 329 0.77 -3.12 -24.04
C ASP A 329 -0.55 -3.76 -23.55
N VAL A 330 -1.70 -3.29 -24.05
CA VAL A 330 -3.00 -3.90 -23.76
C VAL A 330 -3.07 -5.34 -24.30
N LEU A 331 -2.55 -5.59 -25.52
CA LEU A 331 -2.47 -6.94 -26.07
C LEU A 331 -1.57 -7.82 -25.19
N ALA A 332 -0.38 -7.35 -24.82
CA ALA A 332 0.52 -8.10 -23.95
C ALA A 332 -0.09 -8.39 -22.57
N ALA A 333 -0.82 -7.44 -21.97
CA ALA A 333 -1.56 -7.65 -20.74
C ALA A 333 -2.67 -8.70 -20.90
N THR A 334 -3.39 -8.66 -22.03
CA THR A 334 -4.44 -9.65 -22.34
C THR A 334 -3.87 -11.05 -22.51
N GLU A 335 -2.71 -11.17 -23.14
CA GLU A 335 -2.00 -12.46 -23.28
C GLU A 335 -1.51 -13.00 -21.95
N ARG A 336 -0.96 -12.13 -21.07
CA ARG A 336 -0.61 -12.52 -19.71
C ARG A 336 -1.81 -13.05 -18.93
N ALA A 337 -2.94 -12.35 -19.00
CA ALA A 337 -4.17 -12.77 -18.32
C ALA A 337 -4.70 -14.13 -18.82
N LYS A 338 -4.50 -14.45 -20.12
CA LYS A 338 -4.86 -15.75 -20.69
C LYS A 338 -3.90 -16.88 -20.32
N LYS A 339 -2.62 -16.55 -20.11
CA LYS A 339 -1.55 -17.52 -19.80
C LYS A 339 -1.38 -17.79 -18.30
N GLN A 340 -2.27 -17.33 -17.41
CA GLN A 340 -2.24 -17.59 -15.96
C GLN A 340 -2.30 -19.09 -15.56
N GLY A 341 -1.84 -19.98 -16.39
CA GLY A 341 -1.64 -21.42 -16.20
C GLY A 341 -0.45 -21.97 -16.97
N GLY A 342 0.39 -21.12 -17.58
CA GLY A 342 1.52 -21.51 -18.44
C GLY A 342 2.87 -21.33 -17.77
N ASP A 343 3.88 -21.90 -18.39
CA ASP A 343 5.27 -21.99 -17.98
C ASP A 343 5.82 -20.70 -17.33
N ALA A 344 6.18 -20.77 -16.06
CA ALA A 344 6.71 -19.65 -15.25
C ALA A 344 8.09 -19.15 -15.75
N SER A 345 8.67 -19.79 -16.79
CA SER A 345 9.99 -19.48 -17.30
C SER A 345 10.02 -18.40 -18.41
N ASP A 346 8.88 -18.01 -18.96
CA ASP A 346 8.84 -17.02 -20.05
C ASP A 346 8.91 -15.58 -19.49
N ILE A 347 10.10 -14.97 -19.56
CA ILE A 347 10.36 -13.60 -19.08
C ILE A 347 9.42 -12.55 -19.72
N THR A 348 8.86 -12.83 -20.90
CA THR A 348 7.91 -11.90 -21.58
C THR A 348 6.56 -11.83 -20.86
N THR A 349 6.21 -12.84 -20.09
CA THR A 349 4.96 -12.93 -19.33
C THR A 349 5.12 -12.65 -17.86
N MET A 350 6.35 -12.54 -17.34
CA MET A 350 6.64 -12.23 -15.95
C MET A 350 6.09 -10.87 -15.53
N ARG A 351 5.80 -10.73 -14.24
CA ARG A 351 5.39 -9.46 -13.62
C ARG A 351 6.59 -8.51 -13.48
N ILE A 352 6.31 -7.22 -13.42
CA ILE A 352 7.35 -6.17 -13.24
C ILE A 352 8.15 -6.43 -11.97
N SER A 353 7.50 -6.82 -10.87
CA SER A 353 8.20 -7.12 -9.61
C SER A 353 9.17 -8.29 -9.72
N ASP A 354 8.84 -9.32 -10.51
CA ASP A 354 9.72 -10.47 -10.72
C ASP A 354 10.89 -10.10 -11.63
N LEU A 355 10.65 -9.34 -12.70
CA LEU A 355 11.69 -8.80 -13.57
C LEU A 355 12.69 -7.93 -12.78
N ARG A 356 12.19 -7.02 -11.93
CA ARG A 356 13.02 -6.17 -11.07
C ARG A 356 13.85 -6.99 -10.08
N ARG A 357 13.26 -8.04 -9.49
CA ARG A 357 13.97 -8.94 -8.57
C ARG A 357 15.12 -9.65 -9.26
N MET A 358 14.87 -10.25 -10.44
CA MET A 358 15.90 -10.95 -11.21
C MET A 358 17.04 -10.01 -11.63
N LEU A 359 16.72 -8.81 -12.06
CA LEU A 359 17.73 -7.79 -12.42
C LEU A 359 18.56 -7.38 -11.20
N HIS A 360 17.91 -7.16 -10.05
CA HIS A 360 18.60 -6.81 -8.82
C HIS A 360 19.55 -7.91 -8.36
N GLU A 361 19.13 -9.16 -8.42
CA GLU A 361 19.97 -10.32 -8.10
C GLU A 361 21.22 -10.42 -9.00
N LYS A 362 21.10 -9.97 -10.26
CA LYS A 362 22.21 -9.86 -11.21
C LYS A 362 23.01 -8.54 -11.07
N GLY A 363 22.66 -7.65 -10.15
CA GLY A 363 23.31 -6.34 -9.98
C GLY A 363 23.04 -5.35 -11.12
N LEU A 364 21.94 -5.53 -11.88
CA LEU A 364 21.57 -4.71 -13.01
C LEU A 364 20.56 -3.62 -12.61
N GLY A 365 20.37 -2.62 -13.46
CA GLY A 365 19.39 -1.54 -13.26
C GLY A 365 17.96 -2.08 -13.24
N ILE A 366 17.17 -1.62 -12.26
CA ILE A 366 15.79 -2.07 -12.01
C ILE A 366 14.73 -1.00 -12.34
N ASP A 367 15.15 0.17 -12.82
CA ASP A 367 14.26 1.22 -13.33
C ASP A 367 14.14 1.14 -14.85
N GLY A 368 12.99 1.50 -15.36
CA GLY A 368 12.73 1.52 -16.80
C GLY A 368 11.39 0.94 -17.19
N SER A 369 11.09 1.00 -18.49
CA SER A 369 9.89 0.37 -19.04
C SER A 369 10.00 -1.17 -18.98
N ARG A 370 8.87 -1.85 -19.12
CA ARG A 370 8.84 -3.32 -19.18
C ARG A 370 9.80 -3.87 -20.23
N GLU A 371 9.81 -3.27 -21.41
CA GLU A 371 10.65 -3.67 -22.54
C GLU A 371 12.13 -3.51 -22.21
N ALA A 372 12.51 -2.40 -21.54
CA ALA A 372 13.87 -2.15 -21.10
C ALA A 372 14.33 -3.20 -20.07
N LEU A 373 13.48 -3.54 -19.10
CA LEU A 373 13.78 -4.57 -18.10
C LEU A 373 13.97 -5.96 -18.74
N ILE A 374 13.09 -6.32 -19.70
CA ILE A 374 13.23 -7.59 -20.45
C ILE A 374 14.50 -7.61 -21.31
N SER A 375 14.80 -6.50 -22.01
CA SER A 375 16.04 -6.40 -22.81
C SER A 375 17.29 -6.56 -21.95
N ALA A 376 17.34 -5.87 -20.79
CA ALA A 376 18.45 -5.97 -19.87
C ALA A 376 18.66 -7.40 -19.34
N LEU A 377 17.58 -8.17 -19.11
CA LEU A 377 17.70 -9.59 -18.73
C LEU A 377 18.24 -10.43 -19.87
N ARG A 378 17.76 -10.26 -21.11
CA ARG A 378 18.20 -11.01 -22.28
C ARG A 378 19.65 -10.77 -22.67
N GLU A 379 20.14 -9.53 -22.52
CA GLU A 379 21.51 -9.18 -22.82
C GLU A 379 22.51 -9.74 -21.80
N ASN A 380 22.02 -10.18 -20.64
CA ASN A 380 22.82 -10.69 -19.53
C ASN A 380 22.47 -12.16 -19.16
N GLU A 381 21.78 -12.89 -20.05
CA GLU A 381 21.67 -14.34 -20.01
C GLU A 381 22.94 -14.98 -20.60
#